data_2ef688a29b0cb00b971e59a4bb05fd02
#
_entry.id   2ef688a29b0cb00b971e59a4bb05fd02
#
_cell.length_a   1.000
_cell.length_b   1.000
_cell.length_c   1.000
_cell.angle_alpha   90.00
_cell.angle_beta   90.00
_cell.angle_gamma   90.00
#
_symmetry.space_group_name_H-M   'P 1'
#
loop_
_entity.id
_entity.type
_entity.pdbx_description
1 polymer ?
#
loop_
_entity_poly.entity_id
_entity_poly.type
_entity_poly.pdbx_seq_one_letter_code
_entity_poly.pdbx_strand_id
1 'polypeptide(L)'
;MKKPTVYLMTVLLSLATILSGCRNQITPTTDEHTLDPNNSTAQKAMALVPVYKRAEVISSPDDAIQLLMDGNGRFVAGKPLSKDLSFTRRSELLKNGQHPFAVIVSCSDSRVPPEILFDQALGDLFVVRVAGNIITPVELGSVEYAVEHLKVPLIVVLGHEECGAVTAAVEGGESNGSISALIEKIKPAVIEARAMGTTGKELIEASTDLNIQNALRDLLKSPLIKEGVNLKEVDVLGIKYDLDKGVLEVTHS
;
A
#
# COMPACT_ATOMS: atom_id res chain seq x y z
N MET A 1 -67.62 6.17 27.99
CA MET A 1 -67.67 6.67 29.40
C MET A 1 -66.76 5.81 30.24
N LYS A 2 -65.99 6.43 31.11
CA LYS A 2 -65.06 5.97 32.15
C LYS A 2 -63.58 5.95 31.72
N LYS A 3 -62.87 7.04 32.06
CA LYS A 3 -61.48 7.08 32.51
C LYS A 3 -61.39 6.42 33.89
N PRO A 4 -60.28 5.85 34.28
CA PRO A 4 -59.48 6.51 35.32
C PRO A 4 -57.95 6.37 35.10
N THR A 5 -57.24 7.38 35.47
CA THR A 5 -56.58 7.67 36.76
C THR A 5 -55.08 7.25 36.74
N VAL A 6 -54.30 8.29 36.75
CA VAL A 6 -52.88 8.42 37.00
C VAL A 6 -52.49 7.78 38.34
N TYR A 7 -51.40 7.02 38.38
CA TYR A 7 -50.56 6.84 39.54
C TYR A 7 -49.11 7.20 39.24
N LEU A 8 -48.75 8.36 39.72
CA LEU A 8 -47.42 8.87 39.89
C LEU A 8 -46.80 8.17 41.09
N MET A 9 -45.77 7.40 40.92
CA MET A 9 -45.00 6.90 42.05
C MET A 9 -43.52 7.14 41.80
N THR A 10 -43.05 8.24 42.40
CA THR A 10 -41.65 8.59 42.61
C THR A 10 -41.00 7.58 43.52
N VAL A 11 -39.97 6.89 42.99
CA VAL A 11 -38.97 6.22 43.83
C VAL A 11 -37.61 6.73 43.43
N LEU A 12 -37.08 7.64 44.22
CA LEU A 12 -35.65 7.93 44.31
C LEU A 12 -34.97 6.73 44.99
N LEU A 13 -34.12 6.06 44.24
CA LEU A 13 -33.12 5.20 44.88
C LEU A 13 -31.78 5.45 44.20
N SER A 14 -30.93 6.12 44.96
CA SER A 14 -29.52 6.31 44.69
C SER A 14 -28.81 4.95 44.61
N LEU A 15 -28.23 4.63 43.45
CA LEU A 15 -27.23 3.57 43.35
C LEU A 15 -25.99 4.15 42.70
N ALA A 16 -25.04 4.48 43.53
CA ALA A 16 -23.67 4.76 43.15
C ALA A 16 -23.04 3.43 42.69
N THR A 17 -22.98 3.17 41.39
CA THR A 17 -22.18 2.09 40.83
C THR A 17 -20.82 2.65 40.46
N ILE A 18 -19.84 2.17 41.17
CA ILE A 18 -18.40 2.32 40.94
C ILE A 18 -18.09 1.71 39.57
N LEU A 19 -17.96 2.56 38.55
CA LEU A 19 -17.35 2.20 37.28
C LEU A 19 -15.83 2.23 37.47
N SER A 20 -15.29 1.09 37.91
CA SER A 20 -13.85 0.84 37.81
C SER A 20 -13.49 0.60 36.33
N GLY A 21 -13.44 1.66 35.53
CA GLY A 21 -12.89 1.63 34.22
C GLY A 21 -11.39 1.50 34.32
N CYS A 22 -10.84 0.38 33.89
CA CYS A 22 -9.42 0.28 33.55
C CYS A 22 -9.10 1.26 32.43
N ARG A 23 -8.80 2.47 32.82
CA ARG A 23 -8.20 3.47 31.93
C ARG A 23 -6.74 3.09 31.85
N ASN A 24 -6.36 2.31 30.83
CA ASN A 24 -4.97 2.23 30.39
C ASN A 24 -4.53 3.65 30.00
N GLN A 25 -4.09 4.40 30.99
CA GLN A 25 -3.30 5.59 30.72
C GLN A 25 -1.97 5.08 30.17
N ILE A 26 -1.78 5.21 28.87
CA ILE A 26 -0.45 5.30 28.30
C ILE A 26 0.11 6.60 28.87
N THR A 27 0.72 6.53 30.05
CA THR A 27 1.61 7.59 30.52
C THR A 27 2.77 7.58 29.52
N PRO A 28 3.03 8.69 28.82
CA PRO A 28 4.34 8.80 28.20
C PRO A 28 5.35 8.71 29.33
N THR A 29 6.13 7.65 29.36
CA THR A 29 7.37 7.64 30.11
C THR A 29 8.20 8.74 29.48
N THR A 30 8.19 9.90 30.07
CA THR A 30 9.24 10.88 29.90
C THR A 30 10.47 10.25 30.56
N ASP A 31 11.13 9.33 29.86
CA ASP A 31 12.54 9.21 30.01
C ASP A 31 13.09 10.56 29.54
N GLU A 32 13.23 11.48 30.47
CA GLU A 32 14.14 12.59 30.35
C GLU A 32 15.54 11.98 30.20
N HIS A 33 15.83 11.42 29.02
CA HIS A 33 17.18 11.46 28.53
C HIS A 33 17.48 12.93 28.36
N THR A 34 18.00 13.54 29.40
CA THR A 34 18.75 14.79 29.31
C THR A 34 19.82 14.54 28.27
N LEU A 35 19.50 14.95 27.02
CA LEU A 35 20.48 15.00 25.95
C LEU A 35 21.55 15.95 26.44
N ASP A 36 22.67 15.41 26.88
CA ASP A 36 23.86 16.20 27.17
C ASP A 36 24.18 16.97 25.87
N PRO A 37 24.04 18.32 25.88
CA PRO A 37 24.28 19.12 24.69
C PRO A 37 25.73 19.02 24.20
N ASN A 38 26.61 18.38 24.96
CA ASN A 38 28.02 18.16 24.62
C ASN A 38 28.32 16.71 24.17
N ASN A 39 27.32 15.85 24.02
CA ASN A 39 27.56 14.50 23.49
C ASN A 39 27.80 14.56 21.96
N SER A 40 29.01 14.93 21.58
CA SER A 40 29.49 15.02 20.21
C SER A 40 29.37 13.70 19.43
N THR A 41 29.26 12.57 20.12
CA THR A 41 29.15 11.23 19.50
C THR A 41 27.72 10.96 19.01
N ALA A 42 26.71 11.40 19.77
CA ALA A 42 25.29 11.25 19.36
C ALA A 42 24.95 12.24 18.21
N GLN A 43 25.48 13.46 18.27
CA GLN A 43 25.33 14.44 17.18
C GLN A 43 26.10 14.00 15.92
N LYS A 44 27.25 13.34 16.06
CA LYS A 44 28.03 12.82 14.92
C LYS A 44 27.37 11.59 14.31
N ALA A 45 26.68 10.74 15.09
CA ALA A 45 25.90 9.62 14.58
C ALA A 45 24.64 10.08 13.83
N MET A 46 23.96 11.16 14.25
CA MET A 46 22.81 11.74 13.56
C MET A 46 23.18 12.44 12.24
N ALA A 47 24.45 12.84 12.08
CA ALA A 47 24.94 13.56 10.89
C ALA A 47 25.30 12.65 9.70
N LEU A 48 25.05 11.32 9.75
CA LEU A 48 25.59 10.36 8.79
C LEU A 48 24.54 9.54 8.02
N VAL A 49 23.24 9.78 8.23
CA VAL A 49 22.23 9.15 7.38
C VAL A 49 22.08 10.00 6.11
N PRO A 50 22.41 9.46 4.93
CA PRO A 50 22.23 10.19 3.69
C PRO A 50 20.78 10.64 3.54
N VAL A 51 20.58 11.89 3.13
CA VAL A 51 19.24 12.43 2.86
C VAL A 51 18.83 12.00 1.46
N TYR A 52 17.62 11.47 1.34
CA TYR A 52 17.04 11.13 0.06
C TYR A 52 16.89 12.37 -0.84
N LYS A 53 17.39 12.28 -2.07
CA LYS A 53 17.25 13.31 -3.11
C LYS A 53 17.09 12.66 -4.48
N ARG A 54 16.22 13.21 -5.29
CA ARG A 54 16.04 12.88 -6.71
C ARG A 54 15.75 14.12 -7.54
N ALA A 55 15.77 14.00 -8.85
CA ALA A 55 15.20 15.02 -9.74
C ALA A 55 13.69 15.18 -9.47
N GLU A 56 13.17 16.41 -9.53
CA GLU A 56 11.74 16.65 -9.25
C GLU A 56 10.84 15.92 -10.25
N VAL A 57 11.21 15.89 -11.53
CA VAL A 57 10.50 15.19 -12.59
C VAL A 57 11.36 14.06 -13.13
N ILE A 58 10.81 12.86 -13.19
CA ILE A 58 11.36 11.67 -13.84
C ILE A 58 10.42 11.33 -14.98
N SER A 59 10.90 11.34 -16.20
CA SER A 59 10.10 11.06 -17.41
C SER A 59 10.51 9.78 -18.12
N SER A 60 11.60 9.15 -17.69
CA SER A 60 12.08 7.89 -18.25
C SER A 60 11.55 6.70 -17.44
N PRO A 61 10.88 5.72 -18.07
CA PRO A 61 10.51 4.47 -17.39
C PRO A 61 11.71 3.75 -16.78
N ASP A 62 12.85 3.68 -17.49
CA ASP A 62 14.06 3.02 -16.99
C ASP A 62 14.60 3.69 -15.72
N ASP A 63 14.63 5.03 -15.68
CA ASP A 63 15.07 5.77 -14.48
C ASP A 63 14.10 5.54 -13.31
N ALA A 64 12.80 5.45 -13.58
CA ALA A 64 11.79 5.16 -12.58
C ALA A 64 11.96 3.74 -12.00
N ILE A 65 12.20 2.73 -12.85
CA ILE A 65 12.50 1.36 -12.44
C ILE A 65 13.74 1.33 -11.57
N GLN A 66 14.82 1.98 -12.00
CA GLN A 66 16.08 2.00 -11.26
C GLN A 66 15.91 2.61 -9.86
N LEU A 67 15.15 3.72 -9.74
CA LEU A 67 14.84 4.35 -8.45
C LEU A 67 14.10 3.40 -7.50
N LEU A 68 13.14 2.62 -8.00
CA LEU A 68 12.41 1.63 -7.20
C LEU A 68 13.33 0.49 -6.75
N MET A 69 14.12 -0.07 -7.67
CA MET A 69 15.00 -1.21 -7.38
C MET A 69 16.13 -0.82 -6.42
N ASP A 70 16.75 0.35 -6.60
CA ASP A 70 17.75 0.88 -5.68
C ASP A 70 17.15 1.12 -4.29
N GLY A 71 15.91 1.63 -4.24
CA GLY A 71 15.18 1.84 -3.01
C GLY A 71 14.93 0.54 -2.26
N ASN A 72 14.46 -0.50 -2.95
CA ASN A 72 14.28 -1.82 -2.34
C ASN A 72 15.62 -2.42 -1.89
N GLY A 73 16.70 -2.25 -2.66
CA GLY A 73 18.02 -2.67 -2.24
C GLY A 73 18.45 -2.03 -0.91
N ARG A 74 18.14 -0.76 -0.69
CA ARG A 74 18.39 -0.08 0.60
C ARG A 74 17.49 -0.61 1.71
N PHE A 75 16.22 -0.87 1.42
CA PHE A 75 15.27 -1.47 2.36
C PHE A 75 15.77 -2.83 2.85
N VAL A 76 16.10 -3.74 1.94
CA VAL A 76 16.64 -5.08 2.24
C VAL A 76 17.94 -5.01 3.03
N ALA A 77 18.81 -4.05 2.69
CA ALA A 77 20.08 -3.85 3.41
C ALA A 77 19.92 -3.21 4.80
N GLY A 78 18.68 -2.81 5.20
CA GLY A 78 18.44 -2.09 6.45
C GLY A 78 19.09 -0.70 6.50
N LYS A 79 19.28 -0.06 5.33
CA LYS A 79 19.94 1.24 5.18
C LYS A 79 19.07 2.25 4.45
N PRO A 80 17.82 2.49 4.90
CA PRO A 80 16.95 3.47 4.26
C PRO A 80 17.53 4.87 4.38
N LEU A 81 17.25 5.71 3.38
CA LEU A 81 17.63 7.12 3.41
C LEU A 81 16.70 7.91 4.33
N SER A 82 17.21 8.99 4.92
CA SER A 82 16.37 9.93 5.65
C SER A 82 15.44 10.66 4.68
N LYS A 83 14.15 10.73 5.02
CA LYS A 83 13.13 11.43 4.22
C LYS A 83 12.86 12.81 4.79
N ASP A 84 12.74 13.81 3.92
CA ASP A 84 12.30 15.13 4.34
C ASP A 84 10.77 15.12 4.55
N LEU A 85 10.36 15.10 5.82
CA LEU A 85 8.96 15.17 6.25
C LEU A 85 8.63 16.54 6.85
N SER A 86 9.49 17.55 6.64
CA SER A 86 9.35 18.88 7.21
C SER A 86 8.10 19.61 6.73
N PHE A 87 7.76 20.67 7.47
CA PHE A 87 6.72 21.62 7.03
C PHE A 87 7.07 22.24 5.67
N THR A 88 8.34 22.56 5.44
CA THR A 88 8.83 23.15 4.18
C THR A 88 8.53 22.21 3.01
N ARG A 89 8.91 20.92 3.10
CA ARG A 89 8.63 19.96 2.04
C ARG A 89 7.13 19.82 1.76
N ARG A 90 6.31 19.73 2.79
CA ARG A 90 4.85 19.66 2.62
C ARG A 90 4.28 20.92 1.96
N SER A 91 4.80 22.10 2.31
CA SER A 91 4.38 23.37 1.71
C SER A 91 4.81 23.48 0.25
N GLU A 92 5.99 22.97 -0.11
CA GLU A 92 6.45 22.90 -1.49
C GLU A 92 5.53 22.01 -2.33
N LEU A 93 5.21 20.80 -1.87
CA LEU A 93 4.29 19.90 -2.54
C LEU A 93 2.88 20.49 -2.69
N LEU A 94 2.40 21.23 -1.68
CA LEU A 94 1.11 21.91 -1.78
C LEU A 94 1.13 23.01 -2.86
N LYS A 95 2.20 23.78 -2.92
CA LYS A 95 2.33 24.93 -3.83
C LYS A 95 2.61 24.51 -5.27
N ASN A 96 3.47 23.53 -5.46
CA ASN A 96 3.99 23.13 -6.77
C ASN A 96 3.27 21.89 -7.34
N GLY A 97 2.41 21.21 -6.53
CA GLY A 97 1.80 19.96 -6.90
C GLY A 97 2.69 18.74 -6.60
N GLN A 98 2.20 17.57 -6.98
CA GLN A 98 2.93 16.30 -6.87
C GLN A 98 3.48 15.89 -8.25
N HIS A 99 4.68 15.29 -8.25
CA HIS A 99 5.31 14.75 -9.45
C HIS A 99 5.76 13.31 -9.18
N PRO A 100 4.81 12.38 -8.96
CA PRO A 100 5.15 10.98 -8.75
C PRO A 100 5.80 10.42 -10.02
N PHE A 101 6.80 9.56 -9.83
CA PHE A 101 7.46 8.91 -10.95
C PHE A 101 6.98 7.48 -11.20
N ALA A 102 6.17 6.92 -10.31
CA ALA A 102 5.54 5.61 -10.48
C ALA A 102 4.14 5.56 -9.88
N VAL A 103 3.25 4.83 -10.55
CA VAL A 103 2.01 4.33 -9.97
C VAL A 103 2.26 2.94 -9.42
N ILE A 104 1.90 2.71 -8.16
CA ILE A 104 1.98 1.38 -7.55
C ILE A 104 0.57 0.90 -7.21
N VAL A 105 0.09 -0.10 -7.94
CA VAL A 105 -1.14 -0.83 -7.59
C VAL A 105 -0.76 -2.00 -6.71
N SER A 106 -1.09 -1.94 -5.42
CA SER A 106 -0.66 -2.94 -4.44
C SER A 106 -1.80 -3.47 -3.58
N CYS A 107 -1.50 -4.55 -2.85
CA CYS A 107 -2.41 -5.06 -1.85
C CYS A 107 -2.58 -4.08 -0.68
N SER A 108 -3.77 -4.11 -0.05
CA SER A 108 -4.03 -3.41 1.21
C SER A 108 -3.35 -4.06 2.42
N ASP A 109 -2.66 -5.19 2.26
CA ASP A 109 -1.94 -5.89 3.33
C ASP A 109 -0.97 -4.94 4.04
N SER A 110 -1.06 -4.88 5.37
CA SER A 110 -0.27 -3.96 6.19
C SER A 110 1.24 -4.22 6.14
N ARG A 111 1.66 -5.41 5.69
CA ARG A 111 3.07 -5.81 5.52
C ARG A 111 3.68 -5.30 4.22
N VAL A 112 2.87 -4.71 3.32
CA VAL A 112 3.28 -4.31 1.96
C VAL A 112 3.05 -2.80 1.72
N PRO A 113 3.64 -1.90 2.52
CA PRO A 113 3.55 -0.45 2.29
C PRO A 113 4.55 -0.01 1.22
N PRO A 114 4.10 0.39 0.00
CA PRO A 114 5.01 0.65 -1.12
C PRO A 114 6.10 1.67 -0.84
N GLU A 115 5.76 2.79 -0.17
CA GLU A 115 6.72 3.85 0.13
C GLU A 115 7.88 3.37 1.01
N ILE A 116 7.63 2.39 1.89
CA ILE A 116 8.66 1.79 2.74
C ILE A 116 9.47 0.76 1.96
N LEU A 117 8.80 -0.15 1.23
CA LEU A 117 9.45 -1.22 0.47
C LEU A 117 10.39 -0.69 -0.62
N PHE A 118 10.00 0.42 -1.24
CA PHE A 118 10.79 1.11 -2.26
C PHE A 118 11.66 2.24 -1.72
N ASP A 119 11.67 2.46 -0.39
CA ASP A 119 12.44 3.54 0.27
C ASP A 119 12.23 4.91 -0.39
N GLN A 120 10.98 5.28 -0.68
CA GLN A 120 10.60 6.52 -1.36
C GLN A 120 10.03 7.56 -0.39
N ALA A 121 10.01 8.84 -0.83
CA ALA A 121 9.62 10.00 -0.04
C ALA A 121 8.22 10.53 -0.41
N LEU A 122 7.77 11.57 0.31
CA LEU A 122 6.52 12.26 0.03
C LEU A 122 6.49 12.81 -1.40
N GLY A 123 5.46 12.44 -2.16
CA GLY A 123 5.21 12.90 -3.53
C GLY A 123 5.89 12.08 -4.61
N ASP A 124 6.59 10.98 -4.27
CA ASP A 124 7.34 10.15 -5.21
C ASP A 124 6.49 9.07 -5.87
N LEU A 125 5.56 8.49 -5.13
CA LEU A 125 4.70 7.41 -5.61
C LEU A 125 3.23 7.84 -5.60
N PHE A 126 2.50 7.42 -6.63
CA PHE A 126 1.04 7.47 -6.66
C PHE A 126 0.53 6.07 -6.33
N VAL A 127 -0.07 5.89 -5.16
CA VAL A 127 -0.35 4.55 -4.63
C VAL A 127 -1.85 4.26 -4.65
N VAL A 128 -2.23 3.15 -5.30
CA VAL A 128 -3.57 2.57 -5.33
C VAL A 128 -3.53 1.25 -4.57
N ARG A 129 -4.25 1.13 -3.44
CA ARG A 129 -4.25 -0.07 -2.62
C ARG A 129 -5.63 -0.69 -2.53
N VAL A 130 -5.72 -1.96 -2.90
CA VAL A 130 -6.93 -2.77 -2.81
C VAL A 130 -6.54 -4.22 -2.48
N ALA A 131 -7.33 -4.92 -1.66
CA ALA A 131 -7.03 -6.30 -1.29
C ALA A 131 -6.86 -7.18 -2.55
N GLY A 132 -5.71 -7.87 -2.64
CA GLY A 132 -5.35 -8.70 -3.80
C GLY A 132 -4.90 -7.92 -5.03
N ASN A 133 -4.49 -6.65 -4.90
CA ASN A 133 -3.96 -5.82 -6.01
C ASN A 133 -4.75 -5.93 -7.33
N ILE A 134 -6.06 -6.07 -7.24
CA ILE A 134 -6.98 -6.21 -8.38
C ILE A 134 -7.18 -4.86 -9.10
N ILE A 135 -7.63 -4.92 -10.35
CA ILE A 135 -8.02 -3.75 -11.14
C ILE A 135 -9.52 -3.83 -11.45
N THR A 136 -10.29 -2.89 -10.91
CA THR A 136 -11.66 -2.60 -11.29
C THR A 136 -11.73 -1.24 -12.00
N PRO A 137 -12.88 -0.79 -12.52
CA PRO A 137 -12.96 0.53 -13.16
C PRO A 137 -12.51 1.70 -12.26
N VAL A 138 -12.60 1.57 -10.93
CA VAL A 138 -12.21 2.63 -9.99
C VAL A 138 -10.70 2.72 -9.84
N GLU A 139 -10.04 1.57 -9.64
CA GLU A 139 -8.57 1.49 -9.62
C GLU A 139 -7.98 1.90 -10.96
N LEU A 140 -8.55 1.40 -12.07
CA LEU A 140 -8.13 1.75 -13.42
C LEU A 140 -8.21 3.27 -13.64
N GLY A 141 -9.32 3.91 -13.29
CA GLY A 141 -9.48 5.36 -13.40
C GLY A 141 -8.43 6.14 -12.60
N SER A 142 -8.01 5.64 -11.44
CA SER A 142 -6.91 6.24 -10.65
C SER A 142 -5.56 6.13 -11.37
N VAL A 143 -5.29 4.98 -12.01
CA VAL A 143 -4.05 4.79 -12.78
C VAL A 143 -4.06 5.67 -14.03
N GLU A 144 -5.18 5.71 -14.77
CA GLU A 144 -5.35 6.58 -15.93
C GLU A 144 -5.14 8.06 -15.58
N TYR A 145 -5.70 8.52 -14.45
CA TYR A 145 -5.47 9.88 -13.96
C TYR A 145 -3.97 10.17 -13.76
N ALA A 146 -3.22 9.25 -13.16
CA ALA A 146 -1.81 9.44 -12.93
C ALA A 146 -1.01 9.49 -14.25
N VAL A 147 -1.35 8.65 -15.21
CA VAL A 147 -0.70 8.67 -16.54
C VAL A 147 -1.06 9.94 -17.31
N GLU A 148 -2.36 10.27 -17.39
CA GLU A 148 -2.82 11.37 -18.22
C GLU A 148 -2.50 12.75 -17.62
N HIS A 149 -2.74 12.94 -16.32
CA HIS A 149 -2.64 14.26 -15.68
C HIS A 149 -1.30 14.48 -14.96
N LEU A 150 -0.71 13.43 -14.38
CA LEU A 150 0.55 13.56 -13.64
C LEU A 150 1.77 13.13 -14.48
N LYS A 151 1.54 12.58 -15.68
CA LYS A 151 2.59 12.14 -16.63
C LYS A 151 3.56 11.14 -16.02
N VAL A 152 3.03 10.20 -15.25
CA VAL A 152 3.82 9.16 -14.60
C VAL A 152 4.33 8.16 -15.64
N PRO A 153 5.67 7.91 -15.73
CA PRO A 153 6.24 7.06 -16.76
C PRO A 153 6.18 5.55 -16.44
N LEU A 154 5.82 5.15 -15.21
CA LEU A 154 5.87 3.76 -14.78
C LEU A 154 4.62 3.35 -14.00
N ILE A 155 4.04 2.22 -14.39
CA ILE A 155 2.97 1.54 -13.64
C ILE A 155 3.51 0.21 -13.13
N VAL A 156 3.36 -0.05 -11.83
CA VAL A 156 3.74 -1.31 -11.18
C VAL A 156 2.52 -1.97 -10.55
N VAL A 157 2.25 -3.22 -10.89
CA VAL A 157 1.36 -4.10 -10.13
C VAL A 157 2.20 -4.88 -9.15
N LEU A 158 2.08 -4.54 -7.87
CA LEU A 158 2.82 -5.14 -6.77
C LEU A 158 1.95 -6.18 -6.04
N GLY A 159 2.14 -7.46 -6.39
CA GLY A 159 1.63 -8.58 -5.61
C GLY A 159 2.61 -9.00 -4.52
N HIS A 160 2.23 -9.97 -3.70
CA HIS A 160 3.09 -10.46 -2.62
C HIS A 160 2.74 -11.91 -2.24
N GLU A 161 3.70 -12.61 -1.67
CA GLU A 161 3.49 -13.94 -1.12
C GLU A 161 2.38 -13.97 -0.07
N GLU A 162 1.77 -15.12 0.10
CA GLU A 162 0.74 -15.38 1.13
C GLU A 162 -0.35 -14.27 1.19
N CYS A 163 -0.78 -13.79 0.02
CA CYS A 163 -1.83 -12.78 -0.05
C CYS A 163 -3.16 -13.32 0.48
N GLY A 164 -3.67 -12.74 1.58
CA GLY A 164 -4.90 -13.21 2.22
C GLY A 164 -6.12 -13.21 1.31
N ALA A 165 -6.24 -12.25 0.37
CA ALA A 165 -7.34 -12.22 -0.60
C ALA A 165 -7.24 -13.36 -1.63
N VAL A 166 -6.01 -13.69 -2.09
CA VAL A 166 -5.77 -14.82 -2.98
C VAL A 166 -6.02 -16.13 -2.25
N THR A 167 -5.53 -16.27 -1.01
CA THR A 167 -5.78 -17.44 -0.16
C THR A 167 -7.28 -17.67 0.02
N ALA A 168 -8.04 -16.63 0.35
CA ALA A 168 -9.50 -16.73 0.48
C ALA A 168 -10.18 -17.16 -0.83
N ALA A 169 -9.69 -16.71 -1.99
CA ALA A 169 -10.18 -17.13 -3.30
C ALA A 169 -9.85 -18.60 -3.59
N VAL A 170 -8.69 -19.09 -3.16
CA VAL A 170 -8.27 -20.50 -3.29
C VAL A 170 -9.10 -21.42 -2.38
N GLU A 171 -9.28 -21.03 -1.12
CA GLU A 171 -10.06 -21.81 -0.15
C GLU A 171 -11.54 -21.87 -0.53
N GLY A 172 -12.06 -20.81 -1.14
CA GLY A 172 -13.46 -20.73 -1.55
C GLY A 172 -14.40 -20.63 -0.35
N GLY A 173 -15.68 -20.91 -0.58
CA GLY A 173 -16.72 -20.83 0.45
C GLY A 173 -17.58 -19.57 0.33
N GLU A 174 -18.49 -19.38 1.30
CA GLU A 174 -19.35 -18.20 1.34
C GLU A 174 -18.59 -16.99 1.84
N SER A 175 -18.66 -15.90 1.10
CA SER A 175 -18.11 -14.61 1.51
C SER A 175 -19.24 -13.62 1.77
N ASN A 176 -19.13 -12.88 2.88
CA ASN A 176 -20.12 -11.91 3.31
C ASN A 176 -19.89 -10.53 2.68
N GLY A 177 -20.99 -9.86 2.31
CA GLY A 177 -20.96 -8.48 1.83
C GLY A 177 -20.12 -8.31 0.57
N SER A 178 -19.34 -7.23 0.52
CA SER A 178 -18.51 -6.87 -0.66
C SER A 178 -17.25 -7.70 -0.83
N ILE A 179 -16.91 -8.60 0.10
CA ILE A 179 -15.74 -9.50 -0.04
C ILE A 179 -15.92 -10.39 -1.27
N SER A 180 -17.15 -10.79 -1.59
CA SER A 180 -17.46 -11.58 -2.79
C SER A 180 -16.95 -10.94 -4.08
N ALA A 181 -17.01 -9.61 -4.21
CA ALA A 181 -16.52 -8.91 -5.39
C ALA A 181 -15.00 -9.04 -5.57
N LEU A 182 -14.24 -9.05 -4.46
CA LEU A 182 -12.79 -9.30 -4.49
C LEU A 182 -12.50 -10.73 -4.94
N ILE A 183 -13.18 -11.71 -4.32
CA ILE A 183 -13.02 -13.13 -4.62
C ILE A 183 -13.33 -13.43 -6.09
N GLU A 184 -14.46 -12.95 -6.61
CA GLU A 184 -14.85 -13.14 -8.01
C GLU A 184 -13.83 -12.53 -8.99
N LYS A 185 -13.19 -11.41 -8.62
CA LYS A 185 -12.17 -10.77 -9.44
C LYS A 185 -10.86 -11.57 -9.47
N ILE A 186 -10.50 -12.25 -8.37
CA ILE A 186 -9.29 -13.08 -8.25
C ILE A 186 -9.52 -14.49 -8.81
N LYS A 187 -10.74 -15.00 -8.76
CA LYS A 187 -11.12 -16.36 -9.13
C LYS A 187 -10.59 -16.87 -10.48
N PRO A 188 -10.54 -16.07 -11.57
CA PRO A 188 -9.92 -16.52 -12.83
C PRO A 188 -8.48 -17.00 -12.65
N ALA A 189 -7.67 -16.34 -11.83
CA ALA A 189 -6.29 -16.75 -11.54
C ALA A 189 -6.25 -18.13 -10.83
N VAL A 190 -7.15 -18.33 -9.88
CA VAL A 190 -7.26 -19.62 -9.16
C VAL A 190 -7.68 -20.77 -10.09
N ILE A 191 -8.63 -20.52 -11.01
CA ILE A 191 -9.08 -21.51 -11.98
C ILE A 191 -7.92 -21.91 -12.91
N GLU A 192 -7.17 -20.93 -13.39
CA GLU A 192 -6.01 -21.14 -14.26
C GLU A 192 -4.91 -21.91 -13.54
N ALA A 193 -4.55 -21.53 -12.30
CA ALA A 193 -3.57 -22.23 -11.48
C ALA A 193 -3.98 -23.71 -11.22
N ARG A 194 -5.25 -23.97 -10.93
CA ARG A 194 -5.77 -25.35 -10.76
C ARG A 194 -5.66 -26.17 -12.06
N ALA A 195 -5.90 -25.54 -13.20
CA ALA A 195 -5.76 -26.21 -14.50
C ALA A 195 -4.30 -26.59 -14.82
N MET A 196 -3.32 -25.91 -14.21
CA MET A 196 -1.89 -26.25 -14.27
C MET A 196 -1.52 -27.44 -13.37
N GLY A 197 -2.46 -27.94 -12.55
CA GLY A 197 -2.26 -29.09 -11.65
C GLY A 197 -1.66 -28.72 -10.29
N THR A 198 -1.53 -27.41 -9.97
CA THR A 198 -0.99 -26.97 -8.68
C THR A 198 -1.97 -27.20 -7.52
N THR A 199 -1.45 -27.47 -6.33
CA THR A 199 -2.24 -27.75 -5.11
C THR A 199 -1.60 -27.15 -3.86
N GLY A 200 -2.36 -27.01 -2.78
CA GLY A 200 -1.84 -26.51 -1.49
C GLY A 200 -1.18 -25.13 -1.61
N LYS A 201 0.01 -24.98 -1.08
CA LYS A 201 0.77 -23.72 -1.12
C LYS A 201 1.16 -23.30 -2.55
N GLU A 202 1.53 -24.27 -3.40
CA GLU A 202 1.86 -24.02 -4.80
C GLU A 202 0.67 -23.41 -5.55
N LEU A 203 -0.56 -23.85 -5.24
CA LEU A 203 -1.77 -23.26 -5.81
C LEU A 203 -1.93 -21.78 -5.43
N ILE A 204 -1.65 -21.41 -4.17
CA ILE A 204 -1.72 -20.02 -3.71
C ILE A 204 -0.67 -19.19 -4.43
N GLU A 205 0.57 -19.67 -4.52
CA GLU A 205 1.67 -18.96 -5.21
C GLU A 205 1.38 -18.76 -6.70
N ALA A 206 1.01 -19.84 -7.41
CA ALA A 206 0.63 -19.75 -8.82
C ALA A 206 -0.58 -18.82 -9.04
N SER A 207 -1.57 -18.87 -8.14
CA SER A 207 -2.72 -17.95 -8.21
C SER A 207 -2.30 -16.51 -7.97
N THR A 208 -1.32 -16.24 -7.12
CA THR A 208 -0.77 -14.90 -6.87
C THR A 208 -0.09 -14.37 -8.13
N ASP A 209 0.76 -15.15 -8.77
CA ASP A 209 1.46 -14.78 -9.99
C ASP A 209 0.47 -14.52 -11.15
N LEU A 210 -0.50 -15.39 -11.33
CA LEU A 210 -1.56 -15.23 -12.33
C LEU A 210 -2.48 -14.04 -12.04
N ASN A 211 -2.70 -13.71 -10.76
CA ASN A 211 -3.47 -12.53 -10.39
C ASN A 211 -2.74 -11.23 -10.72
N ILE A 212 -1.41 -11.18 -10.56
CA ILE A 212 -0.58 -10.06 -11.04
C ILE A 212 -0.74 -9.92 -12.55
N GLN A 213 -0.62 -11.02 -13.31
CA GLN A 213 -0.81 -11.01 -14.77
C GLN A 213 -2.21 -10.55 -15.18
N ASN A 214 -3.26 -10.97 -14.44
CA ASN A 214 -4.62 -10.54 -14.71
C ASN A 214 -4.78 -9.03 -14.51
N ALA A 215 -4.17 -8.48 -13.47
CA ALA A 215 -4.19 -7.04 -13.22
C ALA A 215 -3.46 -6.26 -14.34
N LEU A 216 -2.30 -6.75 -14.81
CA LEU A 216 -1.60 -6.18 -15.97
C LEU A 216 -2.47 -6.23 -17.23
N ARG A 217 -3.13 -7.36 -17.49
CA ARG A 217 -4.06 -7.50 -18.63
C ARG A 217 -5.23 -6.53 -18.55
N ASP A 218 -5.73 -6.26 -17.35
CA ASP A 218 -6.82 -5.31 -17.15
C ASP A 218 -6.36 -3.86 -17.38
N LEU A 219 -5.17 -3.48 -16.92
CA LEU A 219 -4.57 -2.18 -17.21
C LEU A 219 -4.40 -1.96 -18.72
N LEU A 220 -3.88 -2.95 -19.43
CA LEU A 220 -3.63 -2.87 -20.87
C LEU A 220 -4.92 -2.93 -21.74
N LYS A 221 -6.10 -3.10 -21.14
CA LYS A 221 -7.39 -2.87 -21.82
C LYS A 221 -7.69 -1.39 -22.01
N SER A 222 -7.12 -0.51 -21.16
CA SER A 222 -7.25 0.93 -21.29
C SER A 222 -6.60 1.43 -22.57
N PRO A 223 -7.32 2.11 -23.47
CA PRO A 223 -6.73 2.72 -24.65
C PRO A 223 -5.64 3.74 -24.31
N LEU A 224 -5.83 4.51 -23.23
CA LEU A 224 -4.91 5.54 -22.77
C LEU A 224 -3.57 4.91 -22.34
N ILE A 225 -3.60 3.88 -21.47
CA ILE A 225 -2.39 3.19 -21.02
C ILE A 225 -1.71 2.51 -22.19
N LYS A 226 -2.48 1.82 -23.04
CA LYS A 226 -1.95 1.14 -24.23
C LYS A 226 -1.28 2.10 -25.21
N GLU A 227 -1.81 3.29 -25.38
CA GLU A 227 -1.20 4.34 -26.20
C GLU A 227 0.15 4.78 -25.63
N GLY A 228 0.22 5.09 -24.32
CA GLY A 228 1.46 5.45 -23.62
C GLY A 228 2.54 4.38 -23.75
N VAL A 229 2.16 3.10 -23.62
CA VAL A 229 3.10 1.95 -23.82
C VAL A 229 3.59 1.88 -25.28
N ASN A 230 2.71 2.02 -26.25
CA ASN A 230 3.09 2.01 -27.66
C ASN A 230 4.04 3.16 -28.04
N LEU A 231 3.88 4.32 -27.40
CA LEU A 231 4.74 5.50 -27.58
C LEU A 231 6.03 5.41 -26.76
N LYS A 232 6.19 4.39 -25.90
CA LYS A 232 7.30 4.24 -24.95
C LYS A 232 7.40 5.38 -23.93
N GLU A 233 6.29 6.01 -23.63
CA GLU A 233 6.17 7.04 -22.60
C GLU A 233 5.85 6.45 -21.23
N VAL A 234 5.28 5.23 -21.22
CA VAL A 234 4.87 4.50 -20.01
C VAL A 234 5.29 3.05 -20.13
N ASP A 235 5.89 2.50 -19.07
CA ASP A 235 6.07 1.06 -18.90
C ASP A 235 5.12 0.51 -17.85
N VAL A 236 4.80 -0.80 -17.99
CA VAL A 236 3.90 -1.52 -17.08
C VAL A 236 4.56 -2.80 -16.61
N LEU A 237 4.84 -2.91 -15.32
CA LEU A 237 5.54 -4.04 -14.72
C LEU A 237 4.68 -4.79 -13.70
N GLY A 238 4.83 -6.13 -13.69
CA GLY A 238 4.37 -6.99 -12.60
C GLY A 238 5.54 -7.33 -11.69
N ILE A 239 5.36 -7.11 -10.40
CA ILE A 239 6.36 -7.39 -9.37
C ILE A 239 5.71 -8.21 -8.25
N LYS A 240 6.41 -9.25 -7.78
CA LYS A 240 6.06 -9.98 -6.57
C LYS A 240 7.04 -9.65 -5.44
N TYR A 241 6.49 -9.37 -4.26
CA TYR A 241 7.25 -9.09 -3.05
C TYR A 241 7.34 -10.35 -2.20
N ASP A 242 8.57 -10.74 -1.86
CA ASP A 242 8.89 -11.81 -0.93
C ASP A 242 8.83 -11.24 0.50
N LEU A 243 7.88 -11.73 1.28
CA LEU A 243 7.61 -11.23 2.64
C LEU A 243 8.74 -11.57 3.63
N ASP A 244 9.46 -12.66 3.41
CA ASP A 244 10.52 -13.13 4.30
C ASP A 244 11.84 -12.39 4.01
N LYS A 245 12.23 -12.31 2.74
CA LYS A 245 13.50 -11.72 2.34
C LYS A 245 13.42 -10.21 2.09
N GLY A 246 12.21 -9.66 1.91
CA GLY A 246 12.01 -8.25 1.58
C GLY A 246 12.40 -7.86 0.16
N VAL A 247 12.70 -8.83 -0.71
CA VAL A 247 13.14 -8.60 -2.08
C VAL A 247 11.95 -8.50 -3.04
N LEU A 248 12.19 -7.88 -4.17
CA LEU A 248 11.25 -7.73 -5.27
C LEU A 248 11.69 -8.59 -6.45
N GLU A 249 10.77 -9.38 -7.00
CA GLU A 249 10.96 -10.16 -8.20
C GLU A 249 10.08 -9.62 -9.32
N VAL A 250 10.70 -9.20 -10.43
CA VAL A 250 9.96 -8.81 -11.64
C VAL A 250 9.42 -10.07 -12.28
N THR A 251 8.10 -10.20 -12.30
CA THR A 251 7.42 -11.40 -12.83
C THR A 251 7.02 -11.24 -14.29
N HIS A 252 6.72 -10.01 -14.70
CA HIS A 252 6.29 -9.69 -16.07
C HIS A 252 6.65 -8.25 -16.43
N SER A 253 7.01 -8.03 -17.69
CA SER A 253 7.31 -6.75 -18.33
C SER A 253 6.67 -6.68 -19.71
#